data_eed7d285a57f65f4c8185fabad018144
#
_entry.id   eed7d285a57f65f4c8185fabad018144
#
_cell.length_a   1.000
_cell.length_b   1.000
_cell.length_c   1.000
_cell.angle_alpha   90.00
_cell.angle_beta   90.00
_cell.angle_gamma   90.00
#
_symmetry.space_group_name_H-M   'P 1'
#
loop_
_entity.id
_entity.type
_entity.pdbx_description
1 polymer ?
#
loop_
_entity_poly.entity_id
_entity_poly.type
_entity_poly.pdbx_seq_one_letter_code
_entity_poly.pdbx_strand_id
1 'polypeptide(L)'
;MKSSELPESSAGLVKSGAIAPAQSRCSPWLTPLAYFLGRHLVVPAYFGPITITGQHHVPTVGPVILAPTHRARWDSILLPYATGRAITGRDLRFMVTADEVKGLQGWFIRRLGGFAVNVRRPTVASLRHGIELLLEGEMLVIYPEGGIRREDRIHGLKPGLARLAVQAEAARTGLGVQVLPVDICYGAAYPGWRSPAQIHIGAPLPVQAYLQGEDSPEALKAGAAQLTKDLKTRLESLVSARQSNTAPQPSVPS
;
A
#
# COMPACT_ATOMS: atom_id res chain seq x y z
N MET A 1 8.37 -15.69 -69.88
CA MET A 1 8.19 -14.63 -68.92
C MET A 1 7.32 -15.16 -67.76
N LYS A 2 7.92 -15.52 -66.66
CA LYS A 2 7.21 -16.02 -65.47
C LYS A 2 7.33 -14.91 -64.41
N SER A 3 6.22 -14.31 -64.04
CA SER A 3 6.08 -13.37 -62.95
C SER A 3 6.14 -14.16 -61.64
N SER A 4 7.07 -13.80 -60.76
CA SER A 4 7.22 -14.35 -59.43
C SER A 4 6.42 -13.48 -58.44
N GLU A 5 5.36 -14.05 -57.92
CA GLU A 5 4.63 -13.48 -56.80
C GLU A 5 5.40 -13.71 -55.48
N LEU A 6 5.62 -12.65 -54.72
CA LEU A 6 6.16 -12.71 -53.38
C LEU A 6 5.02 -13.00 -52.39
N PRO A 7 5.23 -13.81 -51.33
CA PRO A 7 4.19 -14.05 -50.34
C PRO A 7 4.09 -12.86 -49.37
N GLU A 8 2.88 -12.35 -49.16
CA GLU A 8 2.54 -11.38 -48.14
C GLU A 8 2.76 -11.99 -46.75
N SER A 9 3.67 -11.35 -46.01
CA SER A 9 3.91 -11.63 -44.61
C SER A 9 2.73 -11.09 -43.78
N SER A 10 1.87 -11.97 -43.30
CA SER A 10 0.85 -11.66 -42.30
C SER A 10 1.52 -11.36 -40.96
N ALA A 11 1.87 -10.09 -40.77
CA ALA A 11 2.24 -9.57 -39.44
C ALA A 11 1.04 -9.66 -38.48
N GLY A 12 1.05 -10.70 -37.64
CA GLY A 12 0.07 -10.85 -36.56
C GLY A 12 0.13 -9.65 -35.65
N LEU A 13 -0.89 -8.79 -35.68
CA LEU A 13 -1.12 -7.75 -34.68
C LEU A 13 -1.30 -8.43 -33.33
N VAL A 14 -0.27 -8.37 -32.49
CA VAL A 14 -0.40 -8.63 -31.06
C VAL A 14 -1.35 -7.57 -30.52
N LYS A 15 -2.60 -7.94 -30.28
CA LYS A 15 -3.57 -7.09 -29.59
C LYS A 15 -2.98 -6.72 -28.22
N SER A 16 -2.42 -5.52 -28.14
CA SER A 16 -2.12 -4.86 -26.87
C SER A 16 -3.44 -4.77 -26.11
N GLY A 17 -3.64 -5.65 -25.13
CA GLY A 17 -4.80 -5.62 -24.25
C GLY A 17 -4.84 -4.25 -23.57
N ALA A 18 -5.74 -3.39 -24.01
CA ALA A 18 -6.00 -2.11 -23.36
C ALA A 18 -6.36 -2.41 -21.89
N ILE A 19 -5.44 -2.09 -20.97
CA ILE A 19 -5.72 -2.13 -19.55
C ILE A 19 -6.81 -1.07 -19.33
N ALA A 20 -8.00 -1.53 -18.90
CA ALA A 20 -9.09 -0.63 -18.55
C ALA A 20 -8.58 0.47 -17.60
N PRO A 21 -9.09 1.71 -17.71
CA PRO A 21 -8.62 2.82 -16.89
C PRO A 21 -8.65 2.42 -15.41
N ALA A 22 -7.58 2.77 -14.70
CA ALA A 22 -7.42 2.48 -13.28
C ALA A 22 -8.46 3.31 -12.50
N GLN A 23 -9.69 2.82 -12.39
CA GLN A 23 -10.76 3.44 -11.60
C GLN A 23 -10.99 2.59 -10.36
N SER A 24 -10.72 3.16 -9.20
CA SER A 24 -11.15 2.61 -7.92
C SER A 24 -12.42 3.31 -7.46
N ARG A 25 -13.37 2.56 -6.92
CA ARG A 25 -14.61 3.12 -6.41
C ARG A 25 -15.01 2.43 -5.11
N CYS A 26 -15.07 3.16 -4.01
CA CYS A 26 -15.70 2.63 -2.82
C CYS A 26 -17.21 2.59 -3.02
N SER A 27 -17.79 1.38 -2.97
CA SER A 27 -19.25 1.23 -3.08
C SER A 27 -19.91 1.75 -1.81
N PRO A 28 -20.92 2.65 -1.90
CA PRO A 28 -21.54 3.28 -0.73
C PRO A 28 -22.23 2.29 0.21
N TRP A 29 -22.63 1.12 -0.26
CA TRP A 29 -23.25 0.07 0.55
C TRP A 29 -22.33 -1.13 0.82
N LEU A 30 -21.52 -1.57 -0.16
CA LEU A 30 -20.65 -2.74 0.00
C LEU A 30 -19.45 -2.44 0.90
N THR A 31 -18.85 -1.26 0.78
CA THR A 31 -17.67 -0.89 1.57
C THR A 31 -17.98 -0.84 3.06
N PRO A 32 -19.03 -0.12 3.53
CA PRO A 32 -19.41 -0.16 4.95
C PRO A 32 -19.73 -1.57 5.45
N LEU A 33 -20.43 -2.37 4.65
CA LEU A 33 -20.75 -3.76 5.00
C LEU A 33 -19.48 -4.61 5.14
N ALA A 34 -18.53 -4.47 4.20
CA ALA A 34 -17.25 -5.19 4.26
C ALA A 34 -16.44 -4.80 5.50
N TYR A 35 -16.37 -3.50 5.86
CA TYR A 35 -15.73 -3.04 7.10
C TYR A 35 -16.43 -3.60 8.35
N PHE A 36 -17.76 -3.59 8.38
CA PHE A 36 -18.54 -4.14 9.49
C PHE A 36 -18.27 -5.64 9.66
N LEU A 37 -18.43 -6.43 8.59
CA LEU A 37 -18.19 -7.88 8.63
C LEU A 37 -16.73 -8.20 8.94
N GLY A 38 -15.78 -7.47 8.34
CA GLY A 38 -14.36 -7.61 8.64
C GLY A 38 -14.07 -7.42 10.12
N ARG A 39 -14.60 -6.34 10.71
CA ARG A 39 -14.33 -5.96 12.10
C ARG A 39 -15.02 -6.86 13.12
N HIS A 40 -16.28 -7.21 12.89
CA HIS A 40 -17.10 -7.89 13.90
C HIS A 40 -17.24 -9.41 13.71
N LEU A 41 -16.91 -9.91 12.51
CA LEU A 41 -17.02 -11.34 12.20
C LEU A 41 -15.68 -11.94 11.77
N VAL A 42 -15.12 -11.50 10.64
CA VAL A 42 -13.97 -12.19 10.02
C VAL A 42 -12.72 -12.13 10.89
N VAL A 43 -12.34 -10.94 11.35
CA VAL A 43 -11.13 -10.76 12.15
C VAL A 43 -11.23 -11.45 13.51
N PRO A 44 -12.28 -11.25 14.33
CA PRO A 44 -12.40 -11.93 15.63
C PRO A 44 -12.58 -13.45 15.52
N ALA A 45 -13.22 -13.93 14.44
CA ALA A 45 -13.42 -15.36 14.24
C ALA A 45 -12.13 -16.08 13.81
N TYR A 46 -11.29 -15.42 13.02
CA TYR A 46 -10.09 -16.07 12.44
C TYR A 46 -8.81 -15.86 13.27
N PHE A 47 -8.60 -14.65 13.81
CA PHE A 47 -7.40 -14.32 14.54
C PHE A 47 -7.52 -14.56 16.04
N GLY A 48 -6.40 -14.83 16.69
CA GLY A 48 -6.24 -14.77 18.15
C GLY A 48 -6.11 -13.33 18.63
N PRO A 49 -5.29 -13.07 19.66
CA PRO A 49 -5.04 -11.71 20.14
C PRO A 49 -4.45 -10.82 19.04
N ILE A 50 -5.01 -9.61 18.89
CA ILE A 50 -4.50 -8.60 17.97
C ILE A 50 -4.05 -7.41 18.81
N THR A 51 -2.77 -7.07 18.73
CA THR A 51 -2.20 -5.88 19.38
C THR A 51 -2.00 -4.79 18.34
N ILE A 52 -2.53 -3.59 18.61
CA ILE A 52 -2.36 -2.44 17.73
C ILE A 52 -1.76 -1.30 18.53
N THR A 53 -0.67 -0.72 18.05
CA THR A 53 -0.03 0.45 18.67
C THR A 53 0.09 1.59 17.66
N GLY A 54 0.13 2.82 18.17
CA GLY A 54 0.34 4.01 17.34
C GLY A 54 -0.86 4.44 16.50
N GLN A 55 -2.09 3.99 16.77
CA GLN A 55 -3.30 4.41 16.04
C GLN A 55 -3.50 5.93 16.03
N HIS A 56 -3.03 6.64 17.05
CA HIS A 56 -3.09 8.10 17.14
C HIS A 56 -2.23 8.81 16.07
N HIS A 57 -1.33 8.11 15.42
CA HIS A 57 -0.55 8.63 14.28
C HIS A 57 -1.36 8.68 12.97
N VAL A 58 -2.49 7.99 12.89
CA VAL A 58 -3.26 7.92 11.64
C VAL A 58 -4.03 9.22 11.43
N PRO A 59 -3.72 10.00 10.36
CA PRO A 59 -4.42 11.24 10.10
C PRO A 59 -5.89 11.01 9.74
N THR A 60 -6.77 11.79 10.36
CA THR A 60 -8.22 11.73 10.09
C THR A 60 -8.63 12.59 8.89
N VAL A 61 -7.76 13.48 8.43
CA VAL A 61 -7.98 14.39 7.30
C VAL A 61 -6.73 14.47 6.42
N GLY A 62 -6.90 14.94 5.19
CA GLY A 62 -5.80 15.13 4.24
C GLY A 62 -5.31 13.84 3.57
N PRO A 63 -4.42 13.95 2.57
CA PRO A 63 -3.90 12.82 1.82
C PRO A 63 -2.90 12.00 2.63
N VAL A 64 -3.09 10.70 2.65
CA VAL A 64 -2.23 9.76 3.38
C VAL A 64 -1.81 8.60 2.48
N ILE A 65 -0.54 8.24 2.50
CA ILE A 65 -0.06 6.97 1.97
C ILE A 65 0.29 6.06 3.14
N LEU A 66 -0.49 5.02 3.36
CA LEU A 66 -0.13 3.94 4.26
C LEU A 66 0.92 3.05 3.58
N ALA A 67 2.06 2.89 4.22
CA ALA A 67 3.22 2.14 3.74
C ALA A 67 3.48 0.91 4.62
N PRO A 68 2.63 -0.13 4.55
CA PRO A 68 2.77 -1.30 5.40
C PRO A 68 3.82 -2.28 4.90
N THR A 69 4.44 -3.03 5.83
CA THR A 69 5.08 -4.29 5.50
C THR A 69 4.04 -5.26 4.91
N HIS A 70 4.48 -6.18 4.03
CA HIS A 70 3.55 -7.13 3.41
C HIS A 70 3.94 -8.57 3.76
N ARG A 71 3.29 -9.12 4.77
CA ARG A 71 3.61 -10.44 5.34
C ARG A 71 2.65 -11.54 4.88
N ALA A 72 1.37 -11.19 4.68
CA ALA A 72 0.34 -12.13 4.26
C ALA A 72 -0.77 -11.45 3.44
N ARG A 73 -1.61 -12.24 2.77
CA ARG A 73 -2.84 -11.72 2.13
C ARG A 73 -3.81 -11.09 3.12
N TRP A 74 -3.74 -11.48 4.39
CA TRP A 74 -4.54 -10.95 5.49
C TRP A 74 -4.24 -9.48 5.81
N ASP A 75 -3.09 -8.97 5.40
CA ASP A 75 -2.72 -7.55 5.62
C ASP A 75 -3.75 -6.60 5.02
N SER A 76 -4.37 -6.99 3.88
CA SER A 76 -5.43 -6.21 3.23
C SER A 76 -6.74 -6.14 4.03
N ILE A 77 -6.89 -6.97 5.06
CA ILE A 77 -8.04 -6.95 5.98
C ILE A 77 -7.65 -6.36 7.33
N LEU A 78 -6.45 -6.69 7.84
CA LEU A 78 -5.98 -6.18 9.12
C LEU A 78 -5.64 -4.69 9.08
N LEU A 79 -5.15 -4.19 7.94
CA LEU A 79 -4.86 -2.76 7.80
C LEU A 79 -6.14 -1.90 7.87
N PRO A 80 -7.23 -2.18 7.11
CA PRO A 80 -8.52 -1.52 7.30
C PRO A 80 -9.09 -1.65 8.71
N TYR A 81 -8.88 -2.80 9.35
CA TYR A 81 -9.29 -3.02 10.75
C TYR A 81 -8.59 -2.05 11.72
N ALA A 82 -7.29 -1.79 11.50
CA ALA A 82 -6.45 -0.96 12.35
C ALA A 82 -6.52 0.54 12.03
N THR A 83 -6.79 0.94 10.79
CA THR A 83 -6.63 2.33 10.32
C THR A 83 -7.83 2.89 9.56
N GLY A 84 -8.79 2.04 9.19
CA GLY A 84 -9.88 2.42 8.31
C GLY A 84 -11.07 3.05 9.03
N ARG A 85 -12.24 2.89 8.43
CA ARG A 85 -13.50 3.58 8.74
C ARG A 85 -13.86 3.64 10.24
N ALA A 86 -13.62 2.59 11.00
CA ALA A 86 -13.94 2.56 12.43
C ALA A 86 -12.99 3.41 13.29
N ILE A 87 -11.82 3.79 12.78
CA ILE A 87 -10.79 4.55 13.49
C ILE A 87 -10.76 5.99 12.99
N THR A 88 -10.81 6.19 11.67
CA THR A 88 -10.63 7.50 11.03
C THR A 88 -11.88 8.03 10.36
N GLY A 89 -12.95 7.24 10.25
CA GLY A 89 -14.13 7.57 9.44
C GLY A 89 -13.89 7.43 7.92
N ARG A 90 -12.69 7.01 7.48
CA ARG A 90 -12.23 7.06 6.09
C ARG A 90 -12.06 5.66 5.50
N ASP A 91 -12.29 5.55 4.20
CA ASP A 91 -12.05 4.34 3.43
C ASP A 91 -10.61 4.28 2.92
N LEU A 92 -10.07 3.07 2.77
CA LEU A 92 -8.75 2.86 2.18
C LEU A 92 -8.86 2.56 0.69
N ARG A 93 -7.95 3.14 -0.09
CA ARG A 93 -7.73 2.84 -1.51
C ARG A 93 -6.50 1.95 -1.63
N PHE A 94 -6.60 0.84 -2.35
CA PHE A 94 -5.51 -0.12 -2.47
C PHE A 94 -4.92 -0.13 -3.87
N MET A 95 -3.62 0.06 -3.97
CA MET A 95 -2.86 -0.22 -5.19
C MET A 95 -2.55 -1.72 -5.24
N VAL A 96 -3.21 -2.44 -6.14
CA VAL A 96 -3.19 -3.91 -6.20
C VAL A 96 -2.55 -4.38 -7.50
N THR A 97 -1.80 -5.48 -7.45
CA THR A 97 -1.22 -6.08 -8.67
C THR A 97 -2.31 -6.45 -9.68
N ALA A 98 -2.10 -6.12 -10.95
CA ALA A 98 -3.10 -6.32 -12.02
C ALA A 98 -3.60 -7.79 -12.13
N ASP A 99 -2.76 -8.75 -11.76
CA ASP A 99 -3.11 -10.18 -11.77
C ASP A 99 -4.18 -10.55 -10.73
N GLU A 100 -4.26 -9.82 -9.62
CA GLU A 100 -5.27 -10.04 -8.57
C GLU A 100 -6.64 -9.42 -8.92
N VAL A 101 -6.69 -8.52 -9.91
CA VAL A 101 -7.91 -7.77 -10.27
C VAL A 101 -8.64 -8.43 -11.44
N LYS A 102 -8.86 -9.75 -11.36
CA LYS A 102 -9.52 -10.55 -12.40
C LYS A 102 -10.79 -11.23 -11.86
N GLY A 103 -11.75 -11.49 -12.72
CA GLY A 103 -12.98 -12.22 -12.40
C GLY A 103 -13.78 -11.62 -11.25
N LEU A 104 -14.43 -12.48 -10.46
CA LEU A 104 -15.26 -12.09 -9.31
C LEU A 104 -14.42 -11.40 -8.21
N GLN A 105 -13.22 -11.90 -7.94
CA GLN A 105 -12.29 -11.26 -7.00
C GLN A 105 -11.98 -9.82 -7.42
N GLY A 106 -11.66 -9.60 -8.70
CA GLY A 106 -11.39 -8.27 -9.23
C GLY A 106 -12.62 -7.35 -9.18
N TRP A 107 -13.82 -7.89 -9.29
CA TRP A 107 -15.05 -7.12 -9.11
C TRP A 107 -15.17 -6.58 -7.67
N PHE A 108 -14.93 -7.43 -6.66
CA PHE A 108 -14.91 -7.00 -5.26
C PHE A 108 -13.79 -6.01 -4.98
N ILE A 109 -12.55 -6.30 -5.42
CA ILE A 109 -11.39 -5.41 -5.22
C ILE A 109 -11.72 -4.00 -5.70
N ARG A 110 -12.22 -3.86 -6.95
CA ARG A 110 -12.54 -2.53 -7.51
C ARG A 110 -13.64 -1.81 -6.76
N ARG A 111 -14.63 -2.52 -6.20
CA ARG A 111 -15.74 -1.93 -5.44
C ARG A 111 -15.40 -1.61 -3.99
N LEU A 112 -14.33 -2.21 -3.47
CA LEU A 112 -13.78 -1.95 -2.14
C LEU A 112 -12.59 -0.97 -2.18
N GLY A 113 -12.45 -0.18 -3.25
CA GLY A 113 -11.44 0.86 -3.36
C GLY A 113 -10.11 0.42 -3.95
N GLY A 114 -9.99 -0.83 -4.42
CA GLY A 114 -8.77 -1.31 -5.07
C GLY A 114 -8.70 -0.94 -6.56
N PHE A 115 -7.50 -0.65 -7.05
CA PHE A 115 -7.21 -0.45 -8.48
C PHE A 115 -5.96 -1.18 -8.91
N ALA A 116 -5.95 -1.58 -10.20
CA ALA A 116 -4.88 -2.39 -10.76
C ALA A 116 -3.64 -1.56 -11.07
N VAL A 117 -2.47 -2.09 -10.71
CA VAL A 117 -1.17 -1.57 -11.12
C VAL A 117 -0.27 -2.71 -11.61
N ASN A 118 0.49 -2.47 -12.65
CA ASN A 118 1.58 -3.37 -12.99
C ASN A 118 2.83 -3.00 -12.16
N VAL A 119 3.11 -3.77 -11.11
CA VAL A 119 4.21 -3.48 -10.17
C VAL A 119 5.59 -3.51 -10.84
N ARG A 120 5.75 -4.26 -11.94
CA ARG A 120 7.02 -4.33 -12.69
C ARG A 120 7.19 -3.16 -13.65
N ARG A 121 6.10 -2.71 -14.27
CA ARG A 121 6.05 -1.58 -15.21
C ARG A 121 4.78 -0.77 -14.96
N PRO A 122 4.76 0.11 -13.94
CA PRO A 122 3.61 0.96 -13.68
C PRO A 122 3.27 1.78 -14.91
N THR A 123 1.99 1.77 -15.30
CA THR A 123 1.52 2.62 -16.40
C THR A 123 1.35 4.06 -15.91
N VAL A 124 1.51 5.02 -16.82
CA VAL A 124 1.24 6.43 -16.52
C VAL A 124 -0.18 6.61 -15.96
N ALA A 125 -1.16 5.87 -16.50
CA ALA A 125 -2.54 5.92 -16.04
C ALA A 125 -2.72 5.48 -14.58
N SER A 126 -2.04 4.41 -14.13
CA SER A 126 -2.15 3.96 -12.73
C SER A 126 -1.44 4.89 -11.76
N LEU A 127 -0.31 5.49 -12.15
CA LEU A 127 0.36 6.50 -11.33
C LEU A 127 -0.47 7.78 -11.23
N ARG A 128 -1.03 8.26 -12.37
CA ARG A 128 -1.93 9.41 -12.41
C ARG A 128 -3.13 9.22 -11.49
N HIS A 129 -3.80 8.05 -11.54
CA HIS A 129 -4.93 7.77 -10.67
C HIS A 129 -4.53 7.79 -9.18
N GLY A 130 -3.36 7.27 -8.81
CA GLY A 130 -2.85 7.38 -7.44
C GLY A 130 -2.61 8.83 -6.99
N ILE A 131 -2.10 9.69 -7.89
CA ILE A 131 -1.94 11.13 -7.63
C ILE A 131 -3.32 11.80 -7.49
N GLU A 132 -4.28 11.52 -8.37
CA GLU A 132 -5.65 12.05 -8.31
C GLU A 132 -6.31 11.73 -6.96
N LEU A 133 -6.20 10.49 -6.47
CA LEU A 133 -6.72 10.11 -5.15
C LEU A 133 -6.07 10.91 -4.01
N LEU A 134 -4.77 11.17 -4.06
CA LEU A 134 -4.10 12.01 -3.06
C LEU A 134 -4.54 13.48 -3.17
N LEU A 135 -4.73 14.01 -4.38
CA LEU A 135 -5.27 15.36 -4.59
C LEU A 135 -6.70 15.51 -4.07
N GLU A 136 -7.48 14.42 -4.05
CA GLU A 136 -8.81 14.34 -3.44
C GLU A 136 -8.76 14.18 -1.91
N GLY A 137 -7.56 14.04 -1.33
CA GLY A 137 -7.37 13.87 0.10
C GLY A 137 -7.59 12.44 0.60
N GLU A 138 -7.58 11.44 -0.27
CA GLU A 138 -7.85 10.04 0.07
C GLU A 138 -6.70 9.33 0.81
N MET A 139 -7.00 8.18 1.43
CA MET A 139 -6.02 7.31 2.06
C MET A 139 -5.62 6.19 1.09
N LEU A 140 -4.39 6.19 0.63
CA LEU A 140 -3.86 5.22 -0.33
C LEU A 140 -2.94 4.21 0.35
N VAL A 141 -3.13 2.93 0.09
CA VAL A 141 -2.27 1.84 0.58
C VAL A 141 -1.33 1.39 -0.54
N ILE A 142 -0.04 1.45 -0.26
CA ILE A 142 1.00 0.96 -1.18
C ILE A 142 1.99 0.13 -0.37
N TYR A 143 2.14 -1.14 -0.72
CA TYR A 143 3.14 -2.02 -0.11
C TYR A 143 4.53 -1.73 -0.69
N PRO A 144 5.45 -1.09 0.06
CA PRO A 144 6.69 -0.57 -0.49
C PRO A 144 7.69 -1.66 -0.90
N GLU A 145 7.60 -2.86 -0.33
CA GLU A 145 8.42 -4.02 -0.69
C GLU A 145 8.01 -4.63 -2.05
N GLY A 146 6.83 -4.29 -2.56
CA GLY A 146 6.33 -4.72 -3.87
C GLY A 146 5.87 -6.17 -3.96
N GLY A 147 5.67 -6.85 -2.85
CA GLY A 147 5.16 -8.22 -2.77
C GLY A 147 5.25 -8.78 -1.35
N ILE A 148 4.62 -9.93 -1.13
CA ILE A 148 4.62 -10.60 0.19
C ILE A 148 6.02 -11.09 0.52
N ARG A 149 6.53 -10.63 1.69
CA ARG A 149 7.80 -11.02 2.30
C ARG A 149 7.53 -11.56 3.70
N ARG A 150 7.71 -12.86 3.93
CA ARG A 150 7.37 -13.51 5.20
C ARG A 150 8.46 -13.43 6.25
N GLU A 151 9.66 -13.03 5.86
CA GLU A 151 10.78 -12.85 6.74
C GLU A 151 10.57 -11.63 7.65
N ASP A 152 10.94 -11.77 8.91
CA ASP A 152 10.78 -10.70 9.92
C ASP A 152 11.91 -9.66 9.83
N ARG A 153 12.07 -9.10 8.64
CA ARG A 153 13.01 -8.00 8.32
C ARG A 153 12.47 -7.17 7.17
N ILE A 154 12.97 -5.95 7.04
CA ILE A 154 12.63 -5.05 5.92
C ILE A 154 13.54 -5.33 4.73
N HIS A 155 12.93 -5.61 3.59
CA HIS A 155 13.63 -5.80 2.32
C HIS A 155 13.86 -4.46 1.60
N GLY A 156 14.43 -4.52 0.40
CA GLY A 156 14.59 -3.33 -0.45
C GLY A 156 13.25 -2.72 -0.85
N LEU A 157 13.05 -1.45 -0.55
CA LEU A 157 11.84 -0.73 -0.91
C LEU A 157 11.87 -0.31 -2.38
N LYS A 158 10.72 -0.40 -3.04
CA LYS A 158 10.52 0.11 -4.40
C LYS A 158 10.33 1.64 -4.37
N PRO A 159 10.96 2.41 -5.28
CA PRO A 159 10.87 3.87 -5.26
C PRO A 159 9.51 4.42 -5.71
N GLY A 160 8.60 3.56 -6.16
CA GLY A 160 7.32 3.97 -6.74
C GLY A 160 6.43 4.73 -5.77
N LEU A 161 6.37 4.30 -4.51
CA LEU A 161 5.60 4.98 -3.46
C LEU A 161 6.10 6.43 -3.26
N ALA A 162 7.40 6.59 -3.03
CA ALA A 162 7.99 7.89 -2.75
C ALA A 162 7.90 8.83 -3.97
N ARG A 163 8.08 8.32 -5.19
CA ARG A 163 7.88 9.10 -6.42
C ARG A 163 6.45 9.61 -6.55
N LEU A 164 5.46 8.74 -6.28
CA LEU A 164 4.06 9.12 -6.31
C LEU A 164 3.74 10.18 -5.25
N ALA A 165 4.24 10.02 -4.02
CA ALA A 165 4.05 10.96 -2.92
C ALA A 165 4.60 12.35 -3.25
N VAL A 166 5.87 12.41 -3.70
CA VAL A 166 6.57 13.65 -4.05
C VAL A 166 5.90 14.34 -5.25
N GLN A 167 5.47 13.58 -6.28
CA GLN A 167 4.75 14.13 -7.42
C GLN A 167 3.38 14.69 -7.05
N ALA A 168 2.66 14.04 -6.12
CA ALA A 168 1.37 14.55 -5.64
C ALA A 168 1.54 15.86 -4.85
N GLU A 169 2.54 15.92 -3.96
CA GLU A 169 2.84 17.12 -3.17
C GLU A 169 3.28 18.29 -4.07
N ALA A 170 4.13 18.04 -5.08
CA ALA A 170 4.56 19.04 -6.06
C ALA A 170 3.42 19.51 -6.98
N ALA A 171 2.44 18.64 -7.30
CA ALA A 171 1.31 19.01 -8.15
C ALA A 171 0.38 20.04 -7.51
N ARG A 172 0.37 20.17 -6.18
CA ARG A 172 -0.38 21.18 -5.44
C ARG A 172 0.37 21.58 -4.18
N THR A 173 0.95 22.77 -4.18
CA THR A 173 1.67 23.32 -3.03
C THR A 173 0.81 23.30 -1.77
N GLY A 174 1.36 22.77 -0.68
CA GLY A 174 0.65 22.67 0.59
C GLY A 174 -0.45 21.60 0.62
N LEU A 175 -0.37 20.59 -0.26
CA LEU A 175 -1.27 19.45 -0.25
C LEU A 175 -1.19 18.68 1.08
N GLY A 176 0.00 18.60 1.67
CA GLY A 176 0.22 18.00 2.99
C GLY A 176 0.20 16.49 3.00
N VAL A 177 0.71 15.85 1.93
CA VAL A 177 0.80 14.37 1.87
C VAL A 177 1.62 13.83 3.04
N GLN A 178 1.06 12.85 3.75
CA GLN A 178 1.73 12.13 4.84
C GLN A 178 2.00 10.68 4.43
N VAL A 179 3.23 10.20 4.61
CA VAL A 179 3.56 8.78 4.44
C VAL A 179 3.65 8.12 5.82
N LEU A 180 2.79 7.13 6.07
CA LEU A 180 2.65 6.47 7.35
C LEU A 180 3.27 5.07 7.32
N PRO A 181 4.42 4.83 7.98
CA PRO A 181 5.01 3.51 8.09
C PRO A 181 4.18 2.61 8.99
N VAL A 182 3.92 1.38 8.57
CA VAL A 182 3.17 0.39 9.36
C VAL A 182 3.90 -0.95 9.33
N ASP A 183 4.22 -1.51 10.49
CA ASP A 183 4.71 -2.89 10.59
C ASP A 183 3.55 -3.82 10.93
N ILE A 184 3.34 -4.85 10.12
CA ILE A 184 2.38 -5.93 10.36
C ILE A 184 3.16 -7.22 10.57
N CYS A 185 2.91 -7.89 11.68
CA CYS A 185 3.56 -9.12 12.04
C CYS A 185 2.55 -10.17 12.53
N TYR A 186 2.86 -11.42 12.32
CA TYR A 186 2.07 -12.57 12.76
C TYR A 186 2.91 -13.48 13.63
N GLY A 187 2.27 -14.27 14.48
CA GLY A 187 2.96 -15.29 15.30
C GLY A 187 3.61 -16.41 14.50
N ALA A 188 3.33 -16.51 13.19
CA ALA A 188 3.94 -17.47 12.27
C ALA A 188 4.02 -16.86 10.86
N ALA A 189 4.98 -17.34 10.06
CA ALA A 189 5.19 -16.91 8.66
C ALA A 189 3.94 -17.13 7.77
N TYR A 190 3.13 -18.11 8.11
CA TYR A 190 1.82 -18.40 7.50
C TYR A 190 0.76 -18.34 8.60
N PRO A 191 0.05 -17.19 8.75
CA PRO A 191 -0.95 -17.06 9.78
C PRO A 191 -2.10 -18.05 9.54
N GLY A 192 -2.32 -18.93 10.51
CA GLY A 192 -3.40 -19.90 10.54
C GLY A 192 -4.54 -19.46 11.46
N TRP A 193 -5.44 -20.41 11.75
CA TRP A 193 -6.53 -20.21 12.68
C TRP A 193 -6.02 -19.83 14.07
N ARG A 194 -6.58 -18.75 14.65
CA ARG A 194 -6.22 -18.23 15.97
C ARG A 194 -4.78 -17.70 16.08
N SER A 195 -4.08 -17.49 14.96
CA SER A 195 -2.77 -16.84 15.00
C SER A 195 -2.86 -15.44 15.59
N PRO A 196 -1.96 -15.06 16.52
CA PRO A 196 -1.88 -13.67 16.97
C PRO A 196 -1.34 -12.78 15.85
N ALA A 197 -1.75 -11.52 15.87
CA ALA A 197 -1.26 -10.50 14.96
C ALA A 197 -0.86 -9.22 15.72
N GLN A 198 0.14 -8.53 15.22
CA GLN A 198 0.60 -7.25 15.76
C GLN A 198 0.67 -6.23 14.63
N ILE A 199 0.20 -5.01 14.91
CA ILE A 199 0.21 -3.90 13.97
C ILE A 199 0.80 -2.68 14.69
N HIS A 200 1.95 -2.21 14.22
CA HIS A 200 2.65 -1.07 14.79
C HIS A 200 2.67 0.08 13.79
N ILE A 201 2.03 1.18 14.15
CA ILE A 201 1.88 2.36 13.29
C ILE A 201 2.86 3.42 13.76
N GLY A 202 3.82 3.76 12.91
CA GLY A 202 4.83 4.77 13.22
C GLY A 202 4.36 6.19 12.98
N ALA A 203 5.17 7.17 13.43
CA ALA A 203 4.90 8.58 13.16
C ALA A 203 4.93 8.87 11.64
N PRO A 204 4.04 9.73 11.15
CA PRO A 204 3.99 10.07 9.73
C PRO A 204 5.23 10.85 9.27
N LEU A 205 5.60 10.66 8.01
CA LEU A 205 6.63 11.40 7.31
C LEU A 205 5.94 12.45 6.42
N PRO A 206 6.04 13.76 6.73
CA PRO A 206 5.46 14.81 5.90
C PRO A 206 6.26 14.94 4.61
N VAL A 207 5.59 14.75 3.45
CA VAL A 207 6.26 14.72 2.14
C VAL A 207 6.84 16.06 1.76
N GLN A 208 6.23 17.15 2.20
CA GLN A 208 6.72 18.51 1.97
C GLN A 208 8.17 18.70 2.41
N ALA A 209 8.63 18.01 3.46
CA ALA A 209 10.02 18.07 3.93
C ALA A 209 11.05 17.55 2.92
N TYR A 210 10.62 16.83 1.88
CA TYR A 210 11.46 16.27 0.83
C TYR A 210 11.42 17.08 -0.47
N LEU A 211 10.64 18.16 -0.53
CA LEU A 211 10.66 19.14 -1.62
C LEU A 211 11.65 20.25 -1.27
N GLN A 212 12.73 20.35 -2.02
CA GLN A 212 13.81 21.34 -1.78
C GLN A 212 13.52 22.72 -2.39
N GLY A 213 12.25 23.07 -2.58
CA GLY A 213 11.84 24.38 -3.13
C GLY A 213 11.95 24.52 -4.65
N GLU A 214 12.53 23.54 -5.34
CA GLU A 214 12.56 23.47 -6.80
C GLU A 214 11.76 22.28 -7.31
N ASP A 215 10.83 22.52 -8.24
CA ASP A 215 10.03 21.48 -8.90
C ASP A 215 10.77 20.86 -10.11
N SER A 216 12.12 20.84 -10.07
CA SER A 216 12.90 20.22 -11.13
C SER A 216 12.80 18.69 -11.06
N PRO A 217 12.81 17.98 -12.20
CA PRO A 217 12.76 16.52 -12.22
C PRO A 217 13.86 15.87 -11.36
N GLU A 218 15.02 16.47 -11.31
CA GLU A 218 16.19 16.04 -10.53
C GLU A 218 15.93 16.21 -9.02
N ALA A 219 15.37 17.35 -8.59
CA ALA A 219 15.04 17.63 -7.21
C ALA A 219 13.94 16.67 -6.72
N LEU A 220 12.87 16.46 -7.50
CA LEU A 220 11.81 15.50 -7.19
C LEU A 220 12.34 14.06 -7.09
N LYS A 221 13.27 13.68 -7.96
CA LYS A 221 13.94 12.36 -7.90
C LYS A 221 14.80 12.21 -6.65
N ALA A 222 15.54 13.23 -6.28
CA ALA A 222 16.37 13.25 -5.07
C ALA A 222 15.49 13.16 -3.81
N GLY A 223 14.42 13.97 -3.73
CA GLY A 223 13.44 13.93 -2.64
C GLY A 223 12.78 12.55 -2.48
N ALA A 224 12.37 11.93 -3.59
CA ALA A 224 11.81 10.58 -3.57
C ALA A 224 12.84 9.52 -3.11
N ALA A 225 14.11 9.67 -3.46
CA ALA A 225 15.16 8.77 -2.99
C ALA A 225 15.37 8.90 -1.48
N GLN A 226 15.43 10.15 -0.96
CA GLN A 226 15.56 10.40 0.46
C GLN A 226 14.33 9.90 1.25
N LEU A 227 13.11 10.18 0.80
CA LEU A 227 11.89 9.67 1.40
C LEU A 227 11.89 8.13 1.45
N THR A 228 12.35 7.46 0.38
CA THR A 228 12.46 5.99 0.35
C THR A 228 13.42 5.47 1.42
N LYS A 229 14.56 6.14 1.61
CA LYS A 229 15.55 5.79 2.63
C LYS A 229 14.99 5.98 4.04
N ASP A 230 14.37 7.13 4.31
CA ASP A 230 13.82 7.44 5.62
C ASP A 230 12.63 6.54 5.97
N LEU A 231 11.77 6.24 5.01
CA LEU A 231 10.70 5.25 5.18
C LEU A 231 11.25 3.88 5.56
N LYS A 232 12.33 3.43 4.89
CA LYS A 232 12.99 2.17 5.22
C LYS A 232 13.51 2.18 6.66
N THR A 233 14.22 3.22 7.06
CA THR A 233 14.73 3.38 8.43
C THR A 233 13.61 3.36 9.46
N ARG A 234 12.47 4.03 9.18
CA ARG A 234 11.30 4.03 10.09
C ARG A 234 10.68 2.64 10.22
N LEU A 235 10.53 1.91 9.11
CA LEU A 235 10.02 0.53 9.15
C LEU A 235 10.98 -0.41 9.91
N GLU A 236 12.29 -0.30 9.69
CA GLU A 236 13.31 -1.06 10.43
C GLU A 236 13.26 -0.77 11.93
N SER A 237 13.07 0.50 12.31
CA SER A 237 12.92 0.90 13.72
C SER A 237 11.67 0.30 14.37
N LEU A 238 10.53 0.25 13.65
CA LEU A 238 9.29 -0.39 14.14
C LEU A 238 9.50 -1.89 14.38
N VAL A 239 10.12 -2.58 13.43
CA VAL A 239 10.43 -4.02 13.55
C VAL A 239 11.36 -4.27 14.73
N SER A 240 12.44 -3.50 14.88
CA SER A 240 13.40 -3.65 15.98
C SER A 240 12.77 -3.38 17.34
N ALA A 241 11.94 -2.34 17.47
CA ALA A 241 11.23 -2.03 18.70
C ALA A 241 10.27 -3.16 19.11
N ARG A 242 9.55 -3.74 18.16
CA ARG A 242 8.67 -4.88 18.39
C ARG A 242 9.46 -6.11 18.85
N GLN A 243 10.55 -6.44 18.16
CA GLN A 243 11.40 -7.59 18.50
C GLN A 243 11.98 -7.47 19.92
N SER A 244 12.42 -6.27 20.31
CA SER A 244 12.93 -6.02 21.65
C SER A 244 11.86 -6.19 22.73
N ASN A 245 10.61 -5.84 22.46
CA ASN A 245 9.49 -6.01 23.39
C ASN A 245 9.00 -7.46 23.50
N THR A 246 9.32 -8.30 22.52
CA THR A 246 8.89 -9.71 22.45
C THR A 246 9.97 -10.65 23.03
N ALA A 247 11.20 -10.19 23.16
CA ALA A 247 12.28 -10.95 23.79
C ALA A 247 11.97 -11.21 25.26
N PRO A 248 12.11 -12.45 25.80
CA PRO A 248 11.95 -12.73 27.21
C PRO A 248 12.93 -11.86 28.02
N GLN A 249 12.42 -11.10 28.98
CA GLN A 249 13.28 -10.36 29.92
C GLN A 249 14.14 -11.37 30.67
N PRO A 250 15.46 -11.12 30.82
CA PRO A 250 16.31 -11.97 31.65
C PRO A 250 15.72 -11.95 33.07
N SER A 251 15.42 -13.14 33.59
CA SER A 251 14.97 -13.31 34.97
C SER A 251 16.00 -12.66 35.89
N VAL A 252 15.59 -11.64 36.65
CA VAL A 252 16.38 -11.03 37.71
C VAL A 252 16.64 -12.14 38.73
N PRO A 253 17.88 -12.53 39.01
CA PRO A 253 18.16 -13.48 40.09
C PRO A 253 17.80 -12.83 41.44
N SER A 254 16.93 -13.52 42.17
CA SER A 254 16.53 -13.20 43.55
C SER A 254 17.62 -13.42 44.55
#